data_a1286a09ad26beb8f6a4120136327f4c
#
_entry.id   a1286a09ad26beb8f6a4120136327f4c
#
_cell.length_a   1.000
_cell.length_b   1.000
_cell.length_c   1.000
_cell.angle_alpha   90.00
_cell.angle_beta   90.00
_cell.angle_gamma   90.00
#
_symmetry.space_group_name_H-M   'P 1'
#
loop_
_entity.id
_entity.type
_entity.pdbx_description
1 polymer ?
#
loop_
_entity_poly.entity_id
_entity_poly.type
_entity_poly.pdbx_seq_one_letter_code
_entity_poly.pdbx_strand_id
1 'polypeptide(L)'
;SIELKIKDPNVDVSSLKVSMTTEGASIGLSIGGVIDNTARDNSMKQFNEILNQIDQLANDATYKGVNLLKEDDLRVVFNEDRTSFLDVKGDNASTAGLGLSVVSDWSTTDLIDTTITEVENAINKLRDMASVFGNNYSIVQNREDFTDSLVNVLTEGSDKLVLADMNEESANMLALQTRQQ
;
A
#
# COMPACT_ATOMS: atom_id res chain seq x y z
N SER A 1 41.30 25.95 45.01
CA SER A 1 40.91 26.13 43.60
C SER A 1 40.62 24.77 42.97
N ILE A 2 39.47 24.63 42.35
CA ILE A 2 39.11 23.45 41.60
C ILE A 2 39.48 23.74 40.15
N GLU A 3 40.43 22.99 39.60
CA GLU A 3 40.81 23.10 38.19
C GLU A 3 40.02 22.04 37.39
N LEU A 4 39.16 22.48 36.49
CA LEU A 4 38.47 21.60 35.53
C LEU A 4 39.35 21.46 34.28
N LYS A 5 39.83 20.25 34.03
CA LYS A 5 40.61 19.95 32.85
C LYS A 5 39.79 19.14 31.86
N ILE A 6 39.46 19.74 30.73
CA ILE A 6 38.79 19.06 29.62
C ILE A 6 39.82 18.25 28.84
N LYS A 7 39.60 16.94 28.72
CA LYS A 7 40.56 16.00 28.14
C LYS A 7 40.32 15.77 26.61
N ASP A 8 39.18 16.24 26.09
CA ASP A 8 38.86 16.10 24.68
C ASP A 8 39.10 17.41 23.92
N PRO A 9 40.01 17.44 22.94
CA PRO A 9 40.32 18.66 22.19
C PRO A 9 39.21 19.12 21.24
N ASN A 10 38.15 18.31 21.02
CA ASN A 10 37.02 18.63 20.14
C ASN A 10 35.82 19.24 20.89
N VAL A 11 35.91 19.42 22.22
CA VAL A 11 34.80 20.04 22.96
C VAL A 11 34.97 21.57 22.91
N ASP A 12 34.04 22.25 22.26
CA ASP A 12 33.96 23.70 22.28
C ASP A 12 33.53 24.20 23.64
N VAL A 13 34.48 24.79 24.36
CA VAL A 13 34.28 25.33 25.73
C VAL A 13 33.49 26.63 25.76
N SER A 14 33.21 27.25 24.61
CA SER A 14 32.44 28.49 24.55
C SER A 14 30.97 28.34 24.93
N SER A 15 30.47 27.11 24.97
CA SER A 15 29.09 26.76 25.39
C SER A 15 28.98 26.21 26.82
N LEU A 16 30.08 26.19 27.57
CA LEU A 16 30.04 25.69 28.97
C LEU A 16 29.36 26.71 29.87
N LYS A 17 28.11 26.42 30.30
CA LYS A 17 27.39 27.21 31.33
C LYS A 17 27.46 26.48 32.64
N VAL A 18 28.09 27.11 33.64
CA VAL A 18 28.05 26.68 35.04
C VAL A 18 26.89 27.38 35.70
N SER A 19 25.82 26.68 36.02
CA SER A 19 24.68 27.20 36.80
C SER A 19 24.81 26.78 38.25
N MET A 20 24.92 27.73 39.17
CA MET A 20 24.82 27.46 40.59
C MET A 20 23.40 27.77 41.09
N THR A 21 22.67 26.77 41.54
CA THR A 21 21.40 26.95 42.26
C THR A 21 21.65 26.91 43.76
N THR A 22 21.08 27.86 44.48
CA THR A 22 21.39 28.19 45.92
C THR A 22 20.73 27.25 46.92
N GLU A 23 20.09 26.18 46.53
CA GLU A 23 19.53 25.20 47.47
C GLU A 23 20.04 23.80 47.20
N GLY A 24 20.96 23.33 48.06
CA GLY A 24 21.42 21.94 48.11
C GLY A 24 22.45 21.56 47.07
N ALA A 25 23.65 21.99 47.29
CA ALA A 25 24.94 21.52 46.73
C ALA A 25 24.91 20.32 45.76
N SER A 26 24.40 20.50 44.57
CA SER A 26 24.77 19.67 43.43
C SER A 26 25.29 20.58 42.32
N ILE A 27 26.60 20.49 42.06
CA ILE A 27 27.18 21.13 40.90
C ILE A 27 26.76 20.27 39.70
N GLY A 28 25.62 20.63 39.10
CA GLY A 28 25.22 20.05 37.81
C GLY A 28 26.05 20.70 36.71
N LEU A 29 27.08 20.04 36.22
CA LEU A 29 27.75 20.43 34.98
C LEU A 29 26.82 20.05 33.84
N SER A 30 26.01 21.02 33.37
CA SER A 30 25.27 20.86 32.10
C SER A 30 26.20 21.30 30.97
N ILE A 31 26.70 20.37 30.21
CA ILE A 31 27.29 20.67 28.88
C ILE A 31 26.10 20.98 27.98
N GLY A 32 25.65 22.25 28.04
CA GLY A 32 24.65 22.75 27.13
C GLY A 32 25.28 23.04 25.76
N GLY A 33 25.75 22.02 25.11
CA GLY A 33 25.79 22.08 23.64
C GLY A 33 24.34 22.27 23.22
N VAL A 34 23.99 23.40 22.64
CA VAL A 34 22.76 23.50 21.85
C VAL A 34 22.98 22.50 20.73
N ILE A 35 22.54 21.26 20.94
CA ILE A 35 22.38 20.35 19.82
C ILE A 35 21.41 21.10 18.92
N ASP A 36 21.90 21.56 17.77
CA ASP A 36 21.04 22.18 16.76
C ASP A 36 20.07 21.09 16.27
N ASN A 37 18.95 20.99 16.94
CA ASN A 37 17.89 20.04 16.59
C ASN A 37 17.09 20.50 15.38
N THR A 38 17.44 21.64 14.77
CA THR A 38 16.73 22.22 13.64
C THR A 38 16.63 21.23 12.48
N ALA A 39 17.69 20.47 12.21
CA ALA A 39 17.70 19.45 11.16
C ALA A 39 16.76 18.29 11.50
N ARG A 40 16.76 17.84 12.78
CA ARG A 40 15.88 16.77 13.27
C ARG A 40 14.42 17.23 13.26
N ASP A 41 14.14 18.45 13.69
CA ASP A 41 12.80 19.06 13.70
C ASP A 41 12.24 19.19 12.28
N ASN A 42 13.08 19.61 11.33
CA ASN A 42 12.70 19.69 9.92
C ASN A 42 12.41 18.30 9.33
N SER A 43 13.25 17.31 9.63
CA SER A 43 13.03 15.93 9.18
C SER A 43 11.75 15.34 9.80
N MET A 44 11.47 15.62 11.08
CA MET A 44 10.25 15.19 11.74
C MET A 44 9.00 15.81 11.09
N LYS A 45 9.04 17.10 10.76
CA LYS A 45 7.93 17.75 10.03
C LYS A 45 7.70 17.12 8.66
N GLN A 46 8.77 16.89 7.90
CA GLN A 46 8.69 16.23 6.60
C GLN A 46 8.13 14.80 6.72
N PHE A 47 8.55 14.05 7.74
CA PHE A 47 8.00 12.73 8.01
C PHE A 47 6.49 12.79 8.27
N ASN A 48 6.04 13.69 9.13
CA ASN A 48 4.62 13.87 9.42
C ASN A 48 3.80 14.32 8.18
N GLU A 49 4.40 15.13 7.30
CA GLU A 49 3.78 15.49 6.01
C GLU A 49 3.63 14.25 5.10
N ILE A 50 4.63 13.36 5.08
CA ILE A 50 4.56 12.10 4.33
C ILE A 50 3.45 11.20 4.88
N LEU A 51 3.28 11.11 6.20
CA LEU A 51 2.18 10.37 6.82
C LEU A 51 0.82 10.88 6.33
N ASN A 52 0.62 12.20 6.29
CA ASN A 52 -0.60 12.78 5.76
C ASN A 52 -0.82 12.45 4.27
N GLN A 53 0.26 12.41 3.48
CA GLN A 53 0.18 12.02 2.06
C GLN A 53 -0.19 10.53 1.90
N ILE A 54 0.32 9.65 2.76
CA ILE A 54 -0.06 8.23 2.79
C ILE A 54 -1.56 8.09 3.04
N ASP A 55 -2.08 8.81 4.03
CA ASP A 55 -3.52 8.78 4.35
C ASP A 55 -4.37 9.32 3.19
N GLN A 56 -3.92 10.37 2.50
CA GLN A 56 -4.59 10.88 1.30
C GLN A 56 -4.58 9.83 0.18
N LEU A 57 -3.43 9.21 -0.12
CA LEU A 57 -3.33 8.16 -1.13
C LEU A 57 -4.24 6.97 -0.82
N ALA A 58 -4.29 6.54 0.46
CA ALA A 58 -5.18 5.47 0.88
C ALA A 58 -6.67 5.87 0.70
N ASN A 59 -7.03 7.13 0.97
CA ASN A 59 -8.37 7.65 0.75
C ASN A 59 -8.75 7.75 -0.73
N ASP A 60 -7.79 8.19 -1.57
CA ASP A 60 -8.01 8.43 -3.00
C ASP A 60 -8.09 7.14 -3.83
N ALA A 61 -7.66 6.00 -3.27
CA ALA A 61 -7.70 4.68 -3.92
C ALA A 61 -9.11 4.11 -4.09
N THR A 62 -10.15 4.95 -4.03
CA THR A 62 -11.55 4.55 -4.19
C THR A 62 -11.90 4.33 -5.67
N TYR A 63 -12.45 3.16 -5.99
CA TYR A 63 -12.98 2.86 -7.32
C TYR A 63 -14.44 2.41 -7.21
N LYS A 64 -15.36 3.12 -7.89
CA LYS A 64 -16.82 2.84 -7.88
C LYS A 64 -17.41 2.69 -6.46
N GLY A 65 -16.90 3.46 -5.50
CA GLY A 65 -17.38 3.44 -4.13
C GLY A 65 -16.81 2.33 -3.26
N VAL A 66 -15.83 1.56 -3.75
CA VAL A 66 -15.10 0.55 -2.99
C VAL A 66 -13.65 1.00 -2.83
N ASN A 67 -13.13 0.94 -1.61
CA ASN A 67 -11.73 1.24 -1.31
C ASN A 67 -11.07 0.07 -0.56
N LEU A 68 -10.37 -0.79 -1.31
CA LEU A 68 -9.68 -1.95 -0.76
C LEU A 68 -8.56 -1.59 0.22
N LEU A 69 -8.06 -0.34 0.20
CA LEU A 69 -7.05 0.14 1.14
C LEU A 69 -7.67 0.72 2.42
N LYS A 70 -9.00 0.65 2.56
CA LYS A 70 -9.78 1.06 3.74
C LYS A 70 -10.73 -0.02 4.22
N GLU A 71 -10.34 -1.27 4.09
CA GLU A 71 -11.07 -2.45 4.57
C GLU A 71 -12.41 -2.71 3.85
N ASP A 72 -12.70 -2.04 2.74
CA ASP A 72 -13.86 -2.40 1.95
C ASP A 72 -13.61 -3.71 1.21
N ASP A 73 -14.62 -4.56 1.13
CA ASP A 73 -14.56 -5.82 0.41
C ASP A 73 -15.07 -5.66 -1.02
N LEU A 74 -14.39 -6.29 -1.97
CA LEU A 74 -14.79 -6.33 -3.37
C LEU A 74 -15.16 -7.76 -3.77
N ARG A 75 -16.42 -7.96 -4.20
CA ARG A 75 -16.85 -9.22 -4.80
C ARG A 75 -16.80 -9.14 -6.32
N VAL A 76 -15.96 -9.96 -6.92
CA VAL A 76 -15.86 -10.16 -8.37
C VAL A 76 -16.63 -11.41 -8.75
N VAL A 77 -17.66 -11.26 -9.58
CA VAL A 77 -18.53 -12.37 -10.04
C VAL A 77 -18.07 -12.80 -11.42
N PHE A 78 -17.94 -14.12 -11.66
CA PHE A 78 -17.41 -14.70 -12.88
C PHE A 78 -18.48 -15.35 -13.77
N ASN A 79 -19.71 -15.53 -13.28
CA ASN A 79 -20.80 -16.15 -14.03
C ASN A 79 -22.12 -15.41 -13.83
N GLU A 80 -23.04 -15.64 -14.77
CA GLU A 80 -24.35 -15.00 -14.79
C GLU A 80 -25.20 -15.34 -13.54
N ASP A 81 -25.14 -16.60 -13.09
CA ASP A 81 -25.88 -17.12 -11.94
C ASP A 81 -25.30 -16.65 -10.59
N ARG A 82 -24.17 -15.90 -10.60
CA ARG A 82 -23.45 -15.41 -9.40
C ARG A 82 -23.03 -16.48 -8.42
N THR A 83 -22.93 -17.74 -8.88
CA THR A 83 -22.48 -18.87 -8.07
C THR A 83 -20.96 -19.00 -8.03
N SER A 84 -20.27 -18.42 -9.02
CA SER A 84 -18.81 -18.35 -9.09
C SER A 84 -18.34 -16.91 -8.87
N PHE A 85 -17.65 -16.68 -7.78
CA PHE A 85 -17.16 -15.35 -7.39
C PHE A 85 -15.83 -15.44 -6.65
N LEU A 86 -15.11 -14.33 -6.60
CA LEU A 86 -13.95 -14.09 -5.76
C LEU A 86 -14.26 -12.92 -4.83
N ASP A 87 -14.14 -13.16 -3.52
CA ASP A 87 -14.21 -12.09 -2.52
C ASP A 87 -12.78 -11.60 -2.24
N VAL A 88 -12.49 -10.40 -2.70
CA VAL A 88 -11.24 -9.71 -2.40
C VAL A 88 -11.45 -8.92 -1.13
N LYS A 89 -10.76 -9.30 -0.07
CA LYS A 89 -10.79 -8.60 1.21
C LYS A 89 -9.90 -7.37 1.14
N GLY A 90 -10.45 -6.23 1.55
CA GLY A 90 -9.68 -5.03 1.76
C GLY A 90 -8.85 -5.10 3.04
N ASP A 91 -7.83 -4.27 3.12
CA ASP A 91 -6.98 -4.11 4.31
C ASP A 91 -6.70 -2.63 4.53
N ASN A 92 -6.36 -2.26 5.77
CA ASN A 92 -6.14 -0.88 6.15
C ASN A 92 -4.71 -0.44 5.85
N ALA A 93 -4.53 0.30 4.75
CA ALA A 93 -3.26 0.88 4.36
C ALA A 93 -3.10 2.36 4.79
N SER A 94 -3.97 2.87 5.67
CA SER A 94 -3.74 4.17 6.30
C SER A 94 -2.54 4.12 7.26
N THR A 95 -2.04 5.27 7.66
CA THR A 95 -0.94 5.36 8.65
C THR A 95 -1.28 4.60 9.92
N ALA A 96 -2.50 4.73 10.44
CA ALA A 96 -2.97 3.99 11.60
C ALA A 96 -3.01 2.47 11.36
N GLY A 97 -3.49 2.04 10.20
CA GLY A 97 -3.53 0.63 9.80
C GLY A 97 -2.14 0.02 9.63
N LEU A 98 -1.19 0.81 9.17
CA LEU A 98 0.21 0.41 9.03
C LEU A 98 0.98 0.41 10.36
N GLY A 99 0.40 1.01 11.43
CA GLY A 99 1.06 1.14 12.73
C GLY A 99 2.05 2.30 12.79
N LEU A 100 1.87 3.31 11.92
CA LEU A 100 2.66 4.54 11.92
C LEU A 100 1.95 5.61 12.73
N SER A 101 2.69 6.33 13.55
CA SER A 101 2.17 7.41 14.38
C SER A 101 2.82 8.74 14.04
N VAL A 102 2.05 9.83 14.22
CA VAL A 102 2.60 11.19 14.14
C VAL A 102 3.68 11.36 15.22
N VAL A 103 4.85 11.76 14.80
CA VAL A 103 5.99 11.95 15.69
C VAL A 103 6.01 13.38 16.19
N SER A 104 6.11 13.56 17.50
CA SER A 104 6.22 14.86 18.17
C SER A 104 7.61 15.18 18.68
N ASP A 105 8.48 14.17 18.79
CA ASP A 105 9.81 14.33 19.35
C ASP A 105 10.82 13.36 18.72
N TRP A 106 11.91 13.88 18.18
CA TRP A 106 13.11 13.17 17.73
C TRP A 106 14.38 13.70 18.42
N SER A 107 14.25 14.14 19.66
CA SER A 107 15.38 14.67 20.42
C SER A 107 16.46 13.64 20.70
N THR A 108 16.08 12.36 20.80
CA THR A 108 17.00 11.25 21.07
C THR A 108 17.09 10.28 19.90
N THR A 109 18.22 9.57 19.81
CA THR A 109 18.43 8.54 18.80
C THR A 109 17.46 7.36 18.99
N ASP A 110 17.16 7.00 20.23
CA ASP A 110 16.24 5.89 20.54
C ASP A 110 14.82 6.13 19.97
N LEU A 111 14.34 7.38 20.01
CA LEU A 111 13.04 7.75 19.44
C LEU A 111 13.05 7.63 17.89
N ILE A 112 14.16 7.99 17.28
CA ILE A 112 14.36 7.83 15.82
C ILE A 112 14.41 6.35 15.46
N ASP A 113 15.17 5.53 16.19
CA ASP A 113 15.30 4.09 15.96
C ASP A 113 13.95 3.37 16.11
N THR A 114 13.13 3.80 17.08
CA THR A 114 11.75 3.31 17.23
C THR A 114 10.93 3.62 15.98
N THR A 115 10.97 4.86 15.51
CA THR A 115 10.24 5.26 14.28
C THR A 115 10.72 4.49 13.06
N ILE A 116 12.03 4.25 12.93
CA ILE A 116 12.60 3.43 11.84
C ILE A 116 12.03 2.01 11.89
N THR A 117 11.95 1.41 13.08
CA THR A 117 11.37 0.07 13.26
C THR A 117 9.89 0.04 12.88
N GLU A 118 9.11 1.06 13.24
CA GLU A 118 7.71 1.19 12.83
C GLU A 118 7.58 1.27 11.30
N VAL A 119 8.43 2.06 10.64
CA VAL A 119 8.46 2.16 9.17
C VAL A 119 8.83 0.84 8.52
N GLU A 120 9.81 0.11 9.03
CA GLU A 120 10.17 -1.21 8.53
C GLU A 120 9.01 -2.21 8.62
N ASN A 121 8.30 -2.22 9.75
CA ASN A 121 7.12 -3.05 9.95
C ASN A 121 5.98 -2.64 8.99
N ALA A 122 5.76 -1.35 8.77
CA ALA A 122 4.79 -0.84 7.82
C ALA A 122 5.11 -1.25 6.38
N ILE A 123 6.39 -1.19 5.98
CA ILE A 123 6.84 -1.66 4.66
C ILE A 123 6.58 -3.16 4.49
N ASN A 124 6.85 -3.98 5.50
CA ASN A 124 6.58 -5.41 5.43
C ASN A 124 5.08 -5.68 5.29
N LYS A 125 4.25 -4.99 6.07
CA LYS A 125 2.80 -5.09 5.97
C LYS A 125 2.28 -4.69 4.58
N LEU A 126 2.80 -3.59 4.00
CA LEU A 126 2.46 -3.18 2.63
C LEU A 126 2.86 -4.22 1.58
N ARG A 127 4.01 -4.90 1.76
CA ARG A 127 4.43 -5.98 0.86
C ARG A 127 3.50 -7.18 0.94
N ASP A 128 3.06 -7.54 2.14
CA ASP A 128 2.10 -8.63 2.34
C ASP A 128 0.76 -8.30 1.67
N MET A 129 0.23 -7.09 1.88
CA MET A 129 -0.97 -6.60 1.19
C MET A 129 -0.82 -6.63 -0.34
N ALA A 130 0.31 -6.12 -0.86
CA ALA A 130 0.59 -6.12 -2.29
C ALA A 130 0.66 -7.55 -2.86
N SER A 131 1.21 -8.50 -2.11
CA SER A 131 1.25 -9.92 -2.51
C SER A 131 -0.17 -10.52 -2.57
N VAL A 132 -1.02 -10.25 -1.58
CA VAL A 132 -2.41 -10.74 -1.55
C VAL A 132 -3.20 -10.14 -2.72
N PHE A 133 -3.13 -8.82 -2.94
CA PHE A 133 -3.82 -8.17 -4.05
C PHE A 133 -3.28 -8.62 -5.41
N GLY A 134 -1.97 -8.83 -5.52
CA GLY A 134 -1.35 -9.37 -6.74
C GLY A 134 -1.84 -10.78 -7.09
N ASN A 135 -1.98 -11.65 -6.08
CA ASN A 135 -2.56 -12.98 -6.26
C ASN A 135 -4.03 -12.92 -6.70
N ASN A 136 -4.83 -12.08 -6.04
CA ASN A 136 -6.23 -11.88 -6.40
C ASN A 136 -6.38 -11.31 -7.82
N TYR A 137 -5.55 -10.35 -8.20
CA TYR A 137 -5.49 -9.80 -9.56
C TYR A 137 -5.17 -10.89 -10.59
N SER A 138 -4.18 -11.73 -10.30
CA SER A 138 -3.80 -12.84 -11.20
C SER A 138 -4.94 -13.85 -11.38
N ILE A 139 -5.70 -14.14 -10.31
CA ILE A 139 -6.89 -15.01 -10.40
C ILE A 139 -7.95 -14.37 -11.32
N VAL A 140 -8.24 -13.08 -11.14
CA VAL A 140 -9.22 -12.36 -11.96
C VAL A 140 -8.79 -12.35 -13.43
N GLN A 141 -7.52 -12.05 -13.70
CA GLN A 141 -6.98 -12.02 -15.06
C GLN A 141 -7.05 -13.40 -15.74
N ASN A 142 -6.65 -14.47 -15.06
CA ASN A 142 -6.77 -15.83 -15.60
C ASN A 142 -8.23 -16.22 -15.88
N ARG A 143 -9.17 -15.73 -15.06
CA ARG A 143 -10.60 -15.96 -15.29
C ARG A 143 -11.13 -15.17 -16.49
N GLU A 144 -10.70 -13.93 -16.67
CA GLU A 144 -11.01 -13.10 -17.83
C GLU A 144 -10.53 -13.78 -19.10
N ASP A 145 -9.25 -14.18 -19.18
CA ASP A 145 -8.66 -14.88 -20.34
C ASP A 145 -9.40 -16.19 -20.66
N PHE A 146 -9.77 -16.94 -19.62
CA PHE A 146 -10.57 -18.16 -19.81
C PHE A 146 -11.97 -17.85 -20.37
N THR A 147 -12.64 -16.84 -19.85
CA THR A 147 -13.97 -16.43 -20.29
C THR A 147 -13.95 -15.96 -21.75
N ASP A 148 -12.96 -15.15 -22.12
CA ASP A 148 -12.78 -14.69 -23.50
C ASP A 148 -12.52 -15.87 -24.45
N SER A 149 -11.69 -16.83 -24.04
CA SER A 149 -11.46 -18.05 -24.81
C SER A 149 -12.73 -18.87 -24.99
N LEU A 150 -13.53 -18.99 -23.93
CA LEU A 150 -14.81 -19.71 -23.97
C LEU A 150 -15.82 -19.02 -24.91
N VAL A 151 -15.93 -17.69 -24.82
CA VAL A 151 -16.80 -16.89 -25.72
C VAL A 151 -16.39 -17.11 -27.19
N ASN A 152 -15.09 -17.09 -27.48
CA ASN A 152 -14.58 -17.32 -28.85
C ASN A 152 -14.95 -18.73 -29.34
N VAL A 153 -14.75 -19.76 -28.51
CA VAL A 153 -15.12 -21.15 -28.88
C VAL A 153 -16.62 -21.30 -29.08
N LEU A 154 -17.45 -20.71 -28.22
CA LEU A 154 -18.90 -20.75 -28.35
C LEU A 154 -19.38 -19.99 -29.60
N THR A 155 -18.77 -18.86 -29.93
CA THR A 155 -19.07 -18.10 -31.15
C THR A 155 -18.72 -18.90 -32.39
N GLU A 156 -17.51 -19.50 -32.44
CA GLU A 156 -17.08 -20.36 -33.54
C GLU A 156 -17.99 -21.59 -33.69
N GLY A 157 -18.37 -22.19 -32.55
CA GLY A 157 -19.32 -23.32 -32.55
C GLY A 157 -20.70 -22.94 -33.07
N SER A 158 -21.22 -21.77 -32.68
CA SER A 158 -22.48 -21.22 -33.16
C SER A 158 -22.42 -20.94 -34.68
N ASP A 159 -21.35 -20.31 -35.15
CA ASP A 159 -21.16 -20.02 -36.59
C ASP A 159 -21.09 -21.30 -37.43
N LYS A 160 -20.40 -22.35 -36.94
CA LYS A 160 -20.34 -23.64 -37.58
C LYS A 160 -21.70 -24.34 -37.67
N LEU A 161 -22.52 -24.23 -36.60
CA LEU A 161 -23.87 -24.78 -36.62
C LEU A 161 -24.76 -24.06 -37.65
N VAL A 162 -24.70 -22.74 -37.70
CA VAL A 162 -25.46 -21.94 -38.67
C VAL A 162 -25.03 -22.25 -40.11
N LEU A 163 -23.71 -22.39 -40.36
CA LEU A 163 -23.20 -22.76 -41.68
C LEU A 163 -23.57 -24.20 -42.07
N ALA A 164 -23.62 -25.14 -41.14
CA ALA A 164 -24.07 -26.50 -41.39
C ALA A 164 -25.55 -26.52 -41.80
N ASP A 165 -26.40 -25.78 -41.13
CA ASP A 165 -27.82 -25.66 -41.46
C ASP A 165 -28.05 -25.02 -42.84
N MET A 166 -27.25 -24.02 -43.21
CA MET A 166 -27.30 -23.42 -44.54
C MET A 166 -26.89 -24.39 -45.65
N ASN A 167 -25.93 -25.27 -45.41
CA ASN A 167 -25.53 -26.32 -46.37
C ASN A 167 -26.61 -27.37 -46.53
N GLU A 168 -27.26 -27.79 -45.45
CA GLU A 168 -28.37 -28.72 -45.46
C GLU A 168 -29.59 -28.12 -46.20
N GLU A 169 -29.91 -26.87 -45.93
CA GLU A 169 -31.01 -26.15 -46.59
C GLU A 169 -30.72 -25.94 -48.07
N SER A 170 -29.48 -25.64 -48.44
CA SER A 170 -29.06 -25.54 -49.85
C SER A 170 -29.17 -26.87 -50.58
N ALA A 171 -28.80 -27.97 -49.93
CA ALA A 171 -28.96 -29.33 -50.50
C ALA A 171 -30.43 -29.72 -50.65
N ASN A 172 -31.26 -29.39 -49.69
CA ASN A 172 -32.71 -29.60 -49.72
C ASN A 172 -33.37 -28.77 -50.85
N MET A 173 -32.93 -27.51 -51.03
CA MET A 173 -33.40 -26.64 -52.10
C MET A 173 -33.05 -27.19 -53.51
N LEU A 174 -31.81 -27.69 -53.68
CA LEU A 174 -31.36 -28.36 -54.91
C LEU A 174 -32.14 -29.63 -55.17
N ALA A 175 -32.42 -30.45 -54.19
CA ALA A 175 -33.22 -31.66 -54.32
C ALA A 175 -34.66 -31.36 -54.71
N LEU A 176 -35.25 -30.30 -54.15
CA LEU A 176 -36.60 -29.82 -54.53
C LEU A 176 -36.64 -29.28 -55.97
N GLN A 177 -35.64 -28.53 -56.41
CA GLN A 177 -35.53 -28.03 -57.80
C GLN A 177 -35.38 -29.18 -58.78
N THR A 178 -34.63 -30.23 -58.48
CA THR A 178 -34.45 -31.38 -59.33
C THR A 178 -35.72 -32.23 -59.47
N ARG A 179 -36.61 -32.19 -58.46
CA ARG A 179 -37.91 -32.85 -58.43
C ARG A 179 -38.99 -32.12 -59.27
N GLN A 180 -38.81 -30.85 -59.56
CA GLN A 180 -39.73 -29.97 -60.25
C GLN A 180 -39.45 -29.96 -61.76
N GLN A 181 -38.35 -30.52 -62.21
CA GLN A 181 -38.06 -30.78 -63.64
C GLN A 181 -38.47 -32.21 -64.06
#